data_bcbea434ae6bd77b9f4abbef79079d40
#
_entry.id   bcbea434ae6bd77b9f4abbef79079d40
#
_cell.length_a   1.000
_cell.length_b   1.000
_cell.length_c   1.000
_cell.angle_alpha   90.00
_cell.angle_beta   90.00
_cell.angle_gamma   90.00
#
_symmetry.space_group_name_H-M   'P 1'
#
loop_
_entity.id
_entity.type
_entity.pdbx_description
1 polymer ?
#
loop_
_entity_poly.entity_id
_entity_poly.type
_entity_poly.pdbx_seq_one_letter_code
_entity_poly.pdbx_strand_id
1 'polypeptide(L)'
;MTIGWGGIGTLWGRTALTVYVAEKRYTKEFMDKAEYFTVMTFDVKDSKVLNYMGTKSGRDDDRSATQGDACPDKKAQALGLHTAYTANGTPYYTEAAMVIECKIMYAAPFDPQYFKSDAPKRMYANFPAGIHSMYIGEVVNAWKK
;
A
#
# COMPACT_ATOMS: atom_id res chain seq x y z
N MET A 1 0.74 4.24 2.82
CA MET A 1 1.04 5.10 1.66
C MET A 1 -0.18 5.20 0.77
N THR A 2 -0.28 6.24 -0.04
CA THR A 2 -1.31 6.32 -1.09
C THR A 2 -0.83 5.55 -2.31
N ILE A 3 -1.73 4.80 -2.96
CA ILE A 3 -1.49 4.14 -4.24
C ILE A 3 -2.23 4.92 -5.35
N GLY A 4 -1.58 5.08 -6.49
CA GLY A 4 -2.17 5.75 -7.66
C GLY A 4 -2.45 4.78 -8.82
N TRP A 5 -1.94 3.56 -8.73
CA TRP A 5 -2.07 2.53 -9.75
C TRP A 5 -2.51 1.23 -9.14
N GLY A 6 -3.41 0.56 -9.81
CA GLY A 6 -3.95 -0.71 -9.38
C GLY A 6 -5.19 -1.07 -10.15
N GLY A 7 -5.77 -2.19 -9.82
CA GLY A 7 -6.99 -2.67 -10.42
C GLY A 7 -7.56 -3.85 -9.65
N ILE A 8 -8.85 -4.09 -9.85
CA ILE A 8 -9.53 -5.26 -9.33
C ILE A 8 -10.12 -6.05 -10.51
N GLY A 9 -10.04 -7.35 -10.43
CA GLY A 9 -10.53 -8.22 -11.50
C GLY A 9 -10.48 -9.68 -11.08
N THR A 10 -10.36 -10.58 -12.04
CA THR A 10 -10.25 -12.02 -11.80
C THR A 10 -8.91 -12.52 -12.32
N LEU A 11 -8.19 -13.27 -11.49
CA LEU A 11 -6.95 -13.95 -11.86
C LEU A 11 -6.89 -15.31 -11.15
N TRP A 12 -6.51 -16.35 -11.90
CA TRP A 12 -6.45 -17.74 -11.40
C TRP A 12 -7.75 -18.22 -10.73
N GLY A 13 -8.89 -17.79 -11.26
CA GLY A 13 -10.20 -18.12 -10.71
C GLY A 13 -10.56 -17.46 -9.38
N ARG A 14 -9.81 -16.42 -8.97
CA ARG A 14 -10.01 -15.67 -7.73
C ARG A 14 -10.29 -14.21 -8.01
N THR A 15 -11.08 -13.57 -7.15
CA THR A 15 -11.15 -12.10 -7.16
C THR A 15 -9.80 -11.56 -6.71
N ALA A 16 -9.15 -10.82 -7.58
CA ALA A 16 -7.79 -10.33 -7.36
C ALA A 16 -7.73 -8.80 -7.38
N LEU A 17 -6.92 -8.25 -6.49
CA LEU A 17 -6.58 -6.83 -6.46
C LEU A 17 -5.08 -6.69 -6.70
N THR A 18 -4.71 -5.84 -7.65
CA THR A 18 -3.30 -5.56 -7.99
C THR A 18 -2.93 -4.17 -7.52
N VAL A 19 -1.79 -4.05 -6.87
CA VAL A 19 -1.20 -2.78 -6.45
C VAL A 19 0.27 -2.71 -6.86
N TYR A 20 0.78 -1.48 -6.99
CA TYR A 20 2.16 -1.24 -7.39
C TYR A 20 2.86 -0.37 -6.35
N VAL A 21 3.99 -0.85 -5.84
CA VAL A 21 4.78 -0.17 -4.82
C VAL A 21 6.19 0.06 -5.35
N ALA A 22 6.61 1.32 -5.43
CA ALA A 22 7.94 1.66 -5.91
C ALA A 22 9.03 1.25 -4.91
N GLU A 23 10.19 0.87 -5.43
CA GLU A 23 11.32 0.26 -4.71
C GLU A 23 11.73 1.03 -3.46
N LYS A 24 11.84 2.36 -3.54
CA LYS A 24 12.30 3.21 -2.44
C LYS A 24 11.19 3.61 -1.46
N ARG A 25 9.95 3.18 -1.67
CA ARG A 25 8.87 3.45 -0.71
C ARG A 25 9.05 2.61 0.54
N TYR A 26 8.92 3.22 1.71
CA TYR A 26 9.06 2.51 2.98
C TYR A 26 8.06 1.34 3.12
N THR A 27 6.87 1.49 2.58
CA THR A 27 5.86 0.43 2.52
C THR A 27 6.36 -0.85 1.82
N LYS A 28 7.33 -0.73 0.88
CA LYS A 28 7.93 -1.87 0.19
C LYS A 28 8.55 -2.88 1.14
N GLU A 29 9.25 -2.39 2.17
CA GLU A 29 9.92 -3.24 3.16
C GLU A 29 8.95 -4.10 3.99
N PHE A 30 7.73 -3.59 4.19
CA PHE A 30 6.66 -4.33 4.86
C PHE A 30 5.98 -5.30 3.91
N MET A 31 5.65 -4.84 2.69
CA MET A 31 4.99 -5.67 1.67
C MET A 31 5.81 -6.90 1.29
N ASP A 32 7.14 -6.78 1.23
CA ASP A 32 8.01 -7.91 0.89
C ASP A 32 8.04 -9.02 1.96
N LYS A 33 7.64 -8.69 3.18
CA LYS A 33 7.62 -9.62 4.32
C LYS A 33 6.21 -10.06 4.71
N ALA A 34 5.20 -9.39 4.16
CA ALA A 34 3.82 -9.61 4.52
C ALA A 34 3.22 -10.81 3.76
N GLU A 35 2.32 -11.53 4.40
CA GLU A 35 1.44 -12.51 3.75
C GLU A 35 0.14 -11.86 3.27
N TYR A 36 -0.29 -10.79 3.95
CA TYR A 36 -1.52 -10.07 3.67
C TYR A 36 -1.26 -8.57 3.58
N PHE A 37 -2.13 -7.86 2.86
CA PHE A 37 -2.17 -6.40 2.86
C PHE A 37 -3.61 -5.89 2.80
N THR A 38 -3.83 -4.66 3.22
CA THR A 38 -5.11 -3.97 3.07
C THR A 38 -5.01 -2.81 2.09
N VAL A 39 -6.09 -2.62 1.34
CA VAL A 39 -6.33 -1.41 0.56
C VAL A 39 -7.56 -0.71 1.14
N MET A 40 -7.44 0.59 1.37
CA MET A 40 -8.48 1.40 1.97
C MET A 40 -8.89 2.52 1.03
N THR A 41 -10.18 2.81 0.98
CA THR A 41 -10.71 4.00 0.34
C THR A 41 -11.17 5.00 1.39
N PHE A 42 -11.08 6.27 1.07
CA PHE A 42 -11.58 7.38 1.87
C PHE A 42 -12.56 8.22 1.05
N ASP A 43 -13.47 8.90 1.70
CA ASP A 43 -14.38 9.81 1.02
C ASP A 43 -13.61 10.98 0.41
N VAL A 44 -14.19 11.61 -0.62
CA VAL A 44 -13.58 12.78 -1.31
C VAL A 44 -13.27 13.92 -0.34
N LYS A 45 -14.10 14.11 0.69
CA LYS A 45 -13.86 15.10 1.77
C LYS A 45 -12.56 14.84 2.54
N ASP A 46 -12.08 13.62 2.54
CA ASP A 46 -10.87 13.18 3.24
C ASP A 46 -9.62 13.17 2.35
N SER A 47 -9.66 13.94 1.25
CA SER A 47 -8.52 14.06 0.32
C SER A 47 -7.20 14.47 0.99
N LYS A 48 -7.26 15.18 2.12
CA LYS A 48 -6.10 15.51 2.96
C LYS A 48 -5.37 14.26 3.46
N VAL A 49 -6.11 13.18 3.78
CA VAL A 49 -5.55 11.89 4.21
C VAL A 49 -4.70 11.32 3.08
N LEU A 50 -5.26 11.23 1.88
CA LEU A 50 -4.57 10.68 0.72
C LEU A 50 -3.31 11.47 0.37
N ASN A 51 -3.39 12.80 0.39
CA ASN A 51 -2.25 13.66 0.10
C ASN A 51 -1.13 13.49 1.15
N TYR A 52 -1.46 13.56 2.43
CA TYR A 52 -0.49 13.42 3.51
C TYR A 52 0.18 12.05 3.49
N MET A 53 -0.61 10.97 3.37
CA MET A 53 -0.12 9.59 3.30
C MET A 53 0.75 9.34 2.06
N GLY A 54 0.53 10.07 0.97
CA GLY A 54 1.30 9.97 -0.27
C GLY A 54 2.60 10.76 -0.27
N THR A 55 2.68 11.86 0.49
CA THR A 55 3.82 12.80 0.46
C THR A 55 4.78 12.62 1.63
N LYS A 56 4.31 12.23 2.81
CA LYS A 56 5.16 12.00 4.01
C LYS A 56 5.61 10.55 4.07
N SER A 57 6.90 10.36 4.38
CA SER A 57 7.46 9.02 4.60
C SER A 57 7.33 8.61 6.06
N GLY A 58 6.98 7.35 6.32
CA GLY A 58 7.07 6.80 7.68
C GLY A 58 8.50 6.53 8.13
N ARG A 59 9.51 6.66 7.23
CA ARG A 59 10.93 6.62 7.63
C ARG A 59 11.34 7.84 8.42
N ASP A 60 10.68 8.98 8.17
CA ASP A 60 11.00 10.25 8.81
C ASP A 60 10.46 10.30 10.24
N ASP A 61 9.67 9.31 10.65
CA ASP A 61 9.22 9.15 12.02
C ASP A 61 10.36 8.60 12.88
N ASP A 62 10.78 9.38 13.88
CA ASP A 62 11.78 8.93 14.85
C ASP A 62 11.22 7.78 15.70
N ARG A 63 11.59 6.56 15.33
CA ARG A 63 11.19 5.34 16.02
C ARG A 63 12.11 4.97 17.19
N SER A 64 13.18 5.74 17.40
CA SER A 64 14.16 5.47 18.45
C SER A 64 13.62 5.70 19.86
N ALA A 65 12.50 6.42 19.99
CA ALA A 65 11.94 6.82 21.28
C ALA A 65 11.02 5.79 21.94
N THR A 66 10.68 4.67 21.27
CA THR A 66 9.78 3.66 21.84
C THR A 66 10.30 2.25 21.56
N GLN A 67 11.02 1.69 22.53
CA GLN A 67 11.22 0.24 22.64
C GLN A 67 9.90 -0.38 23.12
N GLY A 68 9.17 -1.04 22.21
CA GLY A 68 7.94 -1.78 22.53
C GLY A 68 7.09 -1.98 21.29
N ASP A 69 6.23 -3.00 21.29
CA ASP A 69 5.38 -3.42 20.16
C ASP A 69 4.31 -2.40 19.71
N ALA A 70 4.26 -1.24 20.32
CA ALA A 70 3.33 -0.15 20.03
C ALA A 70 4.08 1.12 19.62
N CYS A 71 4.83 1.07 18.51
CA CYS A 71 5.27 2.33 17.90
C CYS A 71 4.03 3.03 17.32
N PRO A 72 3.59 4.18 17.88
CA PRO A 72 2.42 4.87 17.38
C PRO A 72 2.67 5.27 15.92
N ASP A 73 1.70 4.99 15.05
CA ASP A 73 1.70 5.49 13.67
C ASP A 73 1.53 7.01 13.71
N LYS A 74 2.65 7.74 13.76
CA LYS A 74 2.64 9.22 13.81
C LYS A 74 1.89 9.84 12.64
N LYS A 75 1.89 9.18 11.49
CA LYS A 75 1.11 9.64 10.33
C LYS A 75 -0.38 9.50 10.57
N ALA A 76 -0.83 8.41 11.16
CA ALA A 76 -2.22 8.22 11.54
C ALA A 76 -2.62 9.24 12.60
N GLN A 77 -1.81 9.42 13.64
CA GLN A 77 -2.06 10.39 14.71
C GLN A 77 -2.17 11.83 14.18
N ALA A 78 -1.28 12.23 13.28
CA ALA A 78 -1.32 13.57 12.66
C ALA A 78 -2.60 13.84 11.86
N LEU A 79 -3.30 12.80 11.46
CA LEU A 79 -4.55 12.84 10.71
C LEU A 79 -5.79 12.48 11.53
N GLY A 80 -5.62 12.16 12.82
CA GLY A 80 -6.71 11.68 13.67
C GLY A 80 -7.27 10.32 13.26
N LEU A 81 -6.43 9.47 12.63
CA LEU A 81 -6.80 8.12 12.24
C LEU A 81 -6.47 7.12 13.34
N HIS A 82 -7.28 6.08 13.47
CA HIS A 82 -7.09 5.01 14.43
C HIS A 82 -6.79 3.70 13.71
N THR A 83 -5.62 3.12 14.04
CA THR A 83 -5.21 1.83 13.48
C THR A 83 -5.91 0.70 14.23
N ALA A 84 -6.52 -0.19 13.47
CA ALA A 84 -7.04 -1.47 13.92
C ALA A 84 -6.43 -2.60 13.09
N TYR A 85 -6.67 -3.85 13.48
CA TYR A 85 -6.10 -5.01 12.81
C TYR A 85 -7.20 -5.99 12.43
N THR A 86 -7.04 -6.63 11.27
CA THR A 86 -7.90 -7.73 10.82
C THR A 86 -7.64 -8.99 11.65
N ALA A 87 -8.44 -10.01 11.45
CA ALA A 87 -8.18 -11.32 12.07
C ALA A 87 -6.84 -11.95 11.63
N ASN A 88 -6.31 -11.56 10.45
CA ASN A 88 -5.00 -11.99 9.96
C ASN A 88 -3.85 -11.08 10.42
N GLY A 89 -4.13 -10.11 11.31
CA GLY A 89 -3.12 -9.20 11.85
C GLY A 89 -2.73 -8.07 10.88
N THR A 90 -3.49 -7.83 9.82
CA THR A 90 -3.19 -6.79 8.83
C THR A 90 -3.76 -5.44 9.30
N PRO A 91 -2.96 -4.35 9.32
CA PRO A 91 -3.42 -3.05 9.81
C PRO A 91 -4.37 -2.37 8.83
N TYR A 92 -5.36 -1.67 9.37
CA TYR A 92 -6.24 -0.76 8.63
C TYR A 92 -6.65 0.43 9.49
N TYR A 93 -7.21 1.48 8.88
CA TYR A 93 -7.75 2.64 9.61
C TYR A 93 -9.26 2.54 9.73
N THR A 94 -9.78 2.73 10.94
CA THR A 94 -11.23 2.61 11.23
C THR A 94 -12.06 3.71 10.56
N GLU A 95 -11.44 4.80 10.11
CA GLU A 95 -12.07 5.90 9.38
C GLU A 95 -12.23 5.62 7.89
N ALA A 96 -11.63 4.56 7.37
CA ALA A 96 -11.77 4.19 5.96
C ALA A 96 -13.24 3.96 5.58
N ALA A 97 -13.65 4.46 4.41
CA ALA A 97 -14.99 4.21 3.88
C ALA A 97 -15.17 2.76 3.43
N MET A 98 -14.10 2.15 2.92
CA MET A 98 -14.03 0.74 2.58
C MET A 98 -12.65 0.20 2.89
N VAL A 99 -12.58 -1.04 3.34
CA VAL A 99 -11.34 -1.81 3.53
C VAL A 99 -11.44 -3.10 2.74
N ILE A 100 -10.39 -3.41 1.98
CA ILE A 100 -10.24 -4.67 1.23
C ILE A 100 -8.97 -5.33 1.76
N GLU A 101 -9.10 -6.53 2.31
CA GLU A 101 -7.99 -7.35 2.74
C GLU A 101 -7.65 -8.38 1.69
N CYS A 102 -6.37 -8.47 1.36
CA CYS A 102 -5.86 -9.36 0.32
C CYS A 102 -4.77 -10.27 0.85
N LYS A 103 -4.80 -11.55 0.46
CA LYS A 103 -3.69 -12.49 0.61
C LYS A 103 -2.79 -12.40 -0.62
N ILE A 104 -1.49 -12.18 -0.42
CA ILE A 104 -0.55 -12.05 -1.54
C ILE A 104 -0.42 -13.39 -2.26
N MET A 105 -0.73 -13.40 -3.54
CA MET A 105 -0.56 -14.55 -4.44
C MET A 105 0.70 -14.45 -5.28
N TYR A 106 1.12 -13.23 -5.59
CA TYR A 106 2.27 -12.96 -6.46
C TYR A 106 2.90 -11.62 -6.13
N ALA A 107 4.23 -11.55 -6.15
CA ALA A 107 4.97 -10.31 -6.02
C ALA A 107 6.24 -10.37 -6.88
N ALA A 108 6.44 -9.35 -7.74
CA ALA A 108 7.66 -9.23 -8.54
C ALA A 108 7.91 -7.76 -8.92
N PRO A 109 9.17 -7.32 -9.02
CA PRO A 109 9.50 -6.04 -9.63
C PRO A 109 9.23 -6.09 -11.14
N PHE A 110 8.91 -4.93 -11.73
CA PHE A 110 8.96 -4.81 -13.18
C PHE A 110 10.40 -4.94 -13.65
N ASP A 111 10.60 -5.77 -14.66
CA ASP A 111 11.90 -5.90 -15.33
C ASP A 111 11.90 -5.04 -16.60
N PRO A 112 12.82 -4.06 -16.72
CA PRO A 112 12.90 -3.17 -17.87
C PRO A 112 13.07 -3.88 -19.22
N GLN A 113 13.67 -5.08 -19.24
CA GLN A 113 13.82 -5.86 -20.49
C GLN A 113 12.47 -6.23 -21.13
N TYR A 114 11.39 -6.29 -20.33
CA TYR A 114 10.05 -6.64 -20.80
C TYR A 114 9.19 -5.43 -21.17
N PHE A 115 9.70 -4.20 -21.04
CA PHE A 115 8.97 -3.01 -21.49
C PHE A 115 8.89 -2.98 -23.02
N LYS A 116 7.67 -3.12 -23.56
CA LYS A 116 7.43 -3.20 -25.01
C LYS A 116 7.13 -1.82 -25.64
N SER A 117 7.00 -0.77 -24.85
CA SER A 117 6.76 0.59 -25.31
C SER A 117 7.69 1.58 -24.62
N ASP A 118 7.80 2.79 -25.18
CA ASP A 118 8.66 3.84 -24.65
C ASP A 118 8.07 4.54 -23.42
N ALA A 119 6.76 4.45 -23.22
CA ALA A 119 6.10 5.16 -22.10
C ALA A 119 6.68 4.75 -20.73
N PRO A 120 6.71 3.46 -20.34
CA PRO A 120 7.33 3.05 -19.09
C PRO A 120 8.84 3.32 -19.06
N LYS A 121 9.55 3.18 -20.17
CA LYS A 121 10.99 3.49 -20.24
C LYS A 121 11.27 4.95 -19.90
N ARG A 122 10.55 5.89 -20.54
CA ARG A 122 10.68 7.33 -20.25
C ARG A 122 10.27 7.66 -18.82
N MET A 123 9.21 7.05 -18.32
CA MET A 123 8.75 7.27 -16.95
C MET A 123 9.81 6.86 -15.93
N TYR A 124 10.38 5.67 -16.05
CA TYR A 124 11.34 5.18 -15.06
C TYR A 124 12.76 5.74 -15.24
N ALA A 125 13.11 6.35 -16.37
CA ALA A 125 14.41 6.98 -16.59
C ALA A 125 14.77 7.99 -15.48
N ASN A 126 13.79 8.73 -14.96
CA ASN A 126 13.98 9.76 -13.94
C ASN A 126 13.00 9.63 -12.74
N PHE A 127 12.39 8.47 -12.55
CA PHE A 127 11.45 8.28 -11.46
C PHE A 127 12.18 8.12 -10.12
N PRO A 128 12.09 9.10 -9.19
CA PRO A 128 12.97 9.16 -8.01
C PRO A 128 12.74 8.00 -7.03
N ALA A 129 11.56 7.39 -7.05
CA ALA A 129 11.21 6.28 -6.15
C ALA A 129 11.64 4.90 -6.68
N GLY A 130 12.27 4.83 -7.88
CA GLY A 130 12.70 3.59 -8.50
C GLY A 130 11.58 2.81 -9.18
N ILE A 131 11.90 1.62 -9.67
CA ILE A 131 10.95 0.75 -10.35
C ILE A 131 9.90 0.22 -9.36
N HIS A 132 8.67 0.03 -9.82
CA HIS A 132 7.61 -0.56 -9.02
C HIS A 132 7.71 -2.08 -9.02
N SER A 133 7.36 -2.67 -7.88
CA SER A 133 6.95 -4.06 -7.79
C SER A 133 5.45 -4.15 -7.87
N MET A 134 4.97 -5.15 -8.61
CA MET A 134 3.57 -5.54 -8.68
C MET A 134 3.29 -6.53 -7.55
N TYR A 135 2.21 -6.31 -6.82
CA TYR A 135 1.66 -7.28 -5.87
C TYR A 135 0.25 -7.61 -6.31
N ILE A 136 -0.04 -8.89 -6.47
CA ILE A 136 -1.37 -9.41 -6.78
C ILE A 136 -1.86 -10.16 -5.55
N GLY A 137 -2.98 -9.73 -4.99
CA GLY A 137 -3.58 -10.37 -3.82
C GLY A 137 -4.98 -10.91 -4.13
N GLU A 138 -5.28 -12.13 -3.65
CA GLU A 138 -6.65 -12.62 -3.57
C GLU A 138 -7.43 -11.78 -2.56
N VAL A 139 -8.57 -11.25 -2.94
CA VAL A 139 -9.48 -10.59 -2.01
C VAL A 139 -10.08 -11.64 -1.07
N VAL A 140 -9.66 -11.63 0.18
CA VAL A 140 -10.14 -12.59 1.20
C VAL A 140 -11.22 -11.98 2.07
N ASN A 141 -11.25 -10.66 2.19
CA ASN A 141 -12.28 -9.95 2.93
C ASN A 141 -12.47 -8.53 2.37
N ALA A 142 -13.68 -8.01 2.44
CA ALA A 142 -13.99 -6.63 2.08
C ALA A 142 -15.21 -6.16 2.86
N TRP A 143 -15.11 -4.97 3.44
CA TRP A 143 -16.23 -4.33 4.14
C TRP A 143 -16.19 -2.82 3.97
N LYS A 144 -17.32 -2.19 4.16
CA LYS A 144 -17.46 -0.73 4.19
C LYS A 144 -18.17 -0.30 5.46
N LYS A 145 -17.90 0.93 5.83
CA LYS A 145 -18.50 1.61 6.98
C LYS A 145 -19.96 1.93 6.74
#